data_f980c8623ed760a383dff35c20a3f755
#
_entry.id   f980c8623ed760a383dff35c20a3f755
#
_cell.length_a   1.000
_cell.length_b   1.000
_cell.length_c   1.000
_cell.angle_alpha   90.00
_cell.angle_beta   90.00
_cell.angle_gamma   90.00
#
_symmetry.space_group_name_H-M   'P 1'
#
loop_
_entity.id
_entity.type
_entity.pdbx_description
1 polymer ?
#
loop_
_entity_poly.entity_id
_entity_poly.type
_entity_poly.pdbx_seq_one_letter_code
_entity_poly.pdbx_strand_id
1 'polypeptide(L)'
;MTVRLGINPITWTNDDMPELGGDIPLEVCLSETHAAGYAGIEMGGKFPRDSHELRPILEKHRLALVSGWYDGRLLDKGLEEEWKAVQAHLTLLRDMGSTYIVYADTSRRSGGDLFAPISQRPMMKDSEWPAYGRDLTALAERMRDFGVGMAFHHHMGTVIETDAEVDKLMASTGPAVGLLFDSGHSAFSGGDPVALVKRHVKRVVHVHCKDTRRPVLDDARAKNGSFMQAVLDGIFTVPGDGSVDFPSILKTLKGAGYSGWLIVEAEQDPRKAHPLTYAKMGFGNLARLALQAGHTITP
;
A
#
# COMPACT_ATOMS: atom_id res chain seq x y z
N MET A 1 17.72 8.47 -11.41
CA MET A 1 16.79 8.32 -10.27
C MET A 1 16.79 6.86 -9.90
N THR A 2 17.08 6.60 -8.64
CA THR A 2 17.30 5.25 -8.14
C THR A 2 16.05 4.78 -7.40
N VAL A 3 15.58 3.58 -7.72
CA VAL A 3 14.48 2.92 -7.03
C VAL A 3 14.94 1.58 -6.48
N ARG A 4 14.27 1.10 -5.43
CA ARG A 4 14.42 -0.25 -4.88
C ARG A 4 13.13 -1.00 -5.08
N LEU A 5 13.22 -2.30 -5.28
CA LEU A 5 12.04 -3.15 -5.44
C LEU A 5 11.76 -3.91 -4.15
N GLY A 6 10.55 -3.77 -3.65
CA GLY A 6 10.05 -4.48 -2.50
C GLY A 6 8.74 -5.18 -2.80
N ILE A 7 8.24 -5.93 -1.82
CA ILE A 7 6.98 -6.65 -1.94
C ILE A 7 6.19 -6.57 -0.64
N ASN A 8 4.87 -6.60 -0.75
CA ASN A 8 3.99 -6.71 0.41
C ASN A 8 3.74 -8.20 0.72
N PRO A 9 3.79 -8.62 2.00
CA PRO A 9 3.58 -10.01 2.41
C PRO A 9 2.14 -10.51 2.15
N ILE A 10 1.21 -9.66 1.76
CA ILE A 10 -0.16 -10.03 1.40
C ILE A 10 -0.21 -11.03 0.22
N THR A 11 0.88 -11.15 -0.53
CA THR A 11 1.06 -12.19 -1.55
C THR A 11 1.04 -13.61 -0.96
N TRP A 12 1.45 -13.77 0.30
CA TRP A 12 1.50 -15.07 1.03
C TRP A 12 0.39 -15.21 2.04
N THR A 13 0.04 -14.13 2.73
CA THR A 13 -0.90 -14.15 3.86
C THR A 13 -1.75 -12.90 3.84
N ASN A 14 -3.05 -13.02 4.14
CA ASN A 14 -3.96 -11.89 4.17
C ASN A 14 -4.36 -11.60 5.62
N ASP A 15 -4.10 -10.37 6.09
CA ASP A 15 -4.40 -9.96 7.47
C ASP A 15 -5.90 -9.66 7.67
N ASP A 16 -6.62 -9.30 6.60
CA ASP A 16 -8.08 -9.09 6.62
C ASP A 16 -8.86 -10.43 6.51
N MET A 17 -8.21 -11.47 5.96
CA MET A 17 -8.77 -12.81 5.80
C MET A 17 -7.73 -13.86 6.20
N PRO A 18 -7.51 -14.08 7.51
CA PRO A 18 -6.40 -14.89 8.03
C PRO A 18 -6.39 -16.35 7.57
N GLU A 19 -7.50 -16.89 7.06
CA GLU A 19 -7.58 -18.20 6.44
C GLU A 19 -6.87 -18.28 5.07
N LEU A 20 -6.58 -17.15 4.45
CA LEU A 20 -5.77 -17.08 3.23
C LEU A 20 -4.29 -17.05 3.61
N GLY A 21 -3.64 -18.22 3.48
CA GLY A 21 -2.21 -18.39 3.78
C GLY A 21 -1.87 -18.36 5.27
N GLY A 22 -2.85 -18.54 6.15
CA GLY A 22 -2.63 -18.60 7.59
C GLY A 22 -1.64 -19.67 8.03
N ASP A 23 -1.53 -20.75 7.27
CA ASP A 23 -0.61 -21.86 7.42
C ASP A 23 0.80 -21.59 6.85
N ILE A 24 1.01 -20.54 6.04
CA ILE A 24 2.32 -20.21 5.47
C ILE A 24 3.18 -19.52 6.56
N PRO A 25 4.31 -20.12 6.96
CA PRO A 25 5.19 -19.51 7.96
C PRO A 25 5.87 -18.23 7.45
N LEU A 26 6.18 -17.30 8.37
CA LEU A 26 6.95 -16.09 8.04
C LEU A 26 8.29 -16.41 7.35
N GLU A 27 8.98 -17.47 7.80
CA GLU A 27 10.23 -17.93 7.21
C GLU A 27 10.10 -18.26 5.71
N VAL A 28 8.99 -18.88 5.29
CA VAL A 28 8.71 -19.16 3.87
C VAL A 28 8.51 -17.86 3.11
N CYS A 29 7.69 -16.95 3.64
CA CYS A 29 7.46 -15.64 3.05
C CYS A 29 8.78 -14.88 2.81
N LEU A 30 9.65 -14.82 3.81
CA LEU A 30 10.93 -14.09 3.73
C LEU A 30 11.93 -14.77 2.79
N SER A 31 12.05 -16.08 2.84
CA SER A 31 12.96 -16.83 1.97
C SER A 31 12.55 -16.74 0.50
N GLU A 32 11.26 -16.80 0.22
CA GLU A 32 10.70 -16.65 -1.14
C GLU A 32 10.79 -15.21 -1.65
N THR A 33 10.61 -14.20 -0.78
CA THR A 33 10.86 -12.79 -1.09
C THR A 33 12.29 -12.58 -1.58
N HIS A 34 13.27 -13.07 -0.83
CA HIS A 34 14.68 -13.01 -1.22
C HIS A 34 14.94 -13.79 -2.53
N ALA A 35 14.41 -15.01 -2.64
CA ALA A 35 14.57 -15.86 -3.83
C ALA A 35 13.91 -15.28 -5.09
N ALA A 36 12.91 -14.40 -4.94
CA ALA A 36 12.30 -13.67 -6.04
C ALA A 36 13.14 -12.45 -6.49
N GLY A 37 14.11 -12.00 -5.67
CA GLY A 37 15.04 -10.91 -5.99
C GLY A 37 14.72 -9.57 -5.34
N TYR A 38 13.74 -9.48 -4.46
CA TYR A 38 13.38 -8.23 -3.78
C TYR A 38 14.43 -7.84 -2.74
N ALA A 39 14.63 -6.52 -2.60
CA ALA A 39 15.56 -5.92 -1.64
C ALA A 39 14.91 -5.64 -0.27
N GLY A 40 13.59 -5.69 -0.18
CA GLY A 40 12.86 -5.43 1.05
C GLY A 40 11.43 -5.93 1.01
N ILE A 41 10.82 -5.94 2.18
CA ILE A 41 9.45 -6.38 2.39
C ILE A 41 8.73 -5.41 3.33
N GLU A 42 7.45 -5.21 3.15
CA GLU A 42 6.60 -4.50 4.12
C GLU A 42 6.22 -5.41 5.28
N MET A 43 5.84 -4.81 6.39
CA MET A 43 5.47 -5.56 7.59
C MET A 43 4.02 -6.07 7.49
N GLY A 44 3.84 -7.35 7.69
CA GLY A 44 2.53 -8.00 7.83
C GLY A 44 2.22 -8.48 9.24
N GLY A 45 1.08 -9.09 9.44
CA GLY A 45 0.57 -9.53 10.73
C GLY A 45 1.44 -10.56 11.44
N LYS A 46 2.18 -11.38 10.70
CA LYS A 46 3.05 -12.43 11.26
C LYS A 46 4.42 -11.94 11.74
N PHE A 47 4.76 -10.67 11.49
CA PHE A 47 6.07 -10.12 11.85
C PHE A 47 6.12 -9.78 13.34
N PRO A 48 7.24 -10.05 14.04
CA PRO A 48 7.47 -9.56 15.40
C PRO A 48 7.32 -8.04 15.47
N ARG A 49 6.74 -7.56 16.56
CA ARG A 49 6.52 -6.12 16.81
C ARG A 49 7.62 -5.48 17.66
N ASP A 50 8.71 -6.18 17.88
CA ASP A 50 9.92 -5.71 18.54
C ASP A 50 11.10 -5.69 17.56
N SER A 51 11.82 -4.55 17.48
CA SER A 51 12.93 -4.37 16.55
C SER A 51 14.12 -5.27 16.83
N HIS A 52 14.34 -5.66 18.11
CA HIS A 52 15.42 -6.58 18.49
C HIS A 52 15.13 -8.01 18.03
N GLU A 53 13.86 -8.40 18.00
CA GLU A 53 13.45 -9.71 17.46
C GLU A 53 13.39 -9.70 15.92
N LEU A 54 12.86 -8.64 15.34
CA LEU A 54 12.63 -8.55 13.89
C LEU A 54 13.93 -8.38 13.09
N ARG A 55 14.88 -7.59 13.61
CA ARG A 55 16.12 -7.28 12.89
C ARG A 55 16.91 -8.52 12.47
N PRO A 56 17.29 -9.45 13.39
CA PRO A 56 18.05 -10.64 13.01
C PRO A 56 17.30 -11.55 12.03
N ILE A 57 15.96 -11.56 12.07
CA ILE A 57 15.14 -12.33 11.14
C ILE A 57 15.28 -11.76 9.71
N LEU A 58 15.13 -10.44 9.54
CA LEU A 58 15.25 -9.82 8.22
C LEU A 58 16.69 -9.85 7.70
N GLU A 59 17.69 -9.62 8.56
CA GLU A 59 19.11 -9.69 8.19
C GLU A 59 19.50 -11.08 7.68
N LYS A 60 18.99 -12.15 8.29
CA LYS A 60 19.18 -13.54 7.82
C LYS A 60 18.75 -13.70 6.36
N HIS A 61 17.67 -13.03 5.97
CA HIS A 61 17.14 -13.07 4.60
C HIS A 61 17.65 -11.92 3.70
N ARG A 62 18.54 -11.05 4.22
CA ARG A 62 19.08 -9.87 3.50
C ARG A 62 17.97 -8.94 2.99
N LEU A 63 16.93 -8.74 3.77
CA LEU A 63 15.79 -7.90 3.45
C LEU A 63 15.76 -6.66 4.35
N ALA A 64 15.46 -5.50 3.75
CA ALA A 64 15.10 -4.30 4.50
C ALA A 64 13.62 -4.36 4.91
N LEU A 65 13.28 -3.83 6.10
CA LEU A 65 11.90 -3.47 6.40
C LEU A 65 11.58 -2.15 5.67
N VAL A 66 10.66 -2.21 4.72
CA VAL A 66 10.35 -1.04 3.89
C VAL A 66 9.45 -0.05 4.61
N SER A 67 8.39 -0.56 5.19
CA SER A 67 7.30 0.18 5.85
C SER A 67 6.40 -0.81 6.58
N GLY A 68 5.30 -0.31 7.12
CA GLY A 68 4.26 -1.16 7.70
C GLY A 68 2.91 -0.45 7.68
N TRP A 69 1.86 -1.25 7.43
CA TRP A 69 0.48 -0.79 7.51
C TRP A 69 0.10 -0.40 8.93
N TYR A 70 -0.63 0.70 9.06
CA TYR A 70 -1.22 1.16 10.31
C TYR A 70 -2.69 1.56 10.10
N ASP A 71 -3.57 0.94 10.88
CA ASP A 71 -4.99 1.25 10.95
C ASP A 71 -5.23 2.55 11.72
N GLY A 72 -5.13 3.67 11.04
CA GLY A 72 -5.39 4.99 11.61
C GLY A 72 -6.87 5.18 11.96
N ARG A 73 -7.11 5.93 13.01
CA ARG A 73 -8.46 6.24 13.50
C ARG A 73 -8.63 7.74 13.81
N LEU A 74 -7.89 8.59 13.08
CA LEU A 74 -7.86 10.02 13.33
C LEU A 74 -9.25 10.66 13.28
N LEU A 75 -10.06 10.24 12.30
CA LEU A 75 -11.42 10.77 12.11
C LEU A 75 -12.35 10.50 13.31
N ASP A 76 -12.15 9.36 13.99
CA ASP A 76 -12.96 8.96 15.16
C ASP A 76 -12.36 9.40 16.49
N LYS A 77 -11.01 9.35 16.61
CA LYS A 77 -10.33 9.55 17.90
C LYS A 77 -9.76 10.95 18.10
N GLY A 78 -9.51 11.66 16.99
CA GLY A 78 -8.82 12.96 17.03
C GLY A 78 -7.30 12.85 17.23
N LEU A 79 -6.63 14.00 17.09
CA LEU A 79 -5.18 14.09 16.96
C LEU A 79 -4.39 13.51 18.15
N GLU A 80 -4.79 13.82 19.38
CA GLU A 80 -3.97 13.46 20.56
C GLU A 80 -4.04 11.96 20.87
N GLU A 81 -5.21 11.35 20.73
CA GLU A 81 -5.37 9.91 20.93
C GLU A 81 -4.67 9.13 19.81
N GLU A 82 -4.81 9.58 18.57
CA GLU A 82 -4.18 8.96 17.42
C GLU A 82 -2.65 9.05 17.51
N TRP A 83 -2.11 10.23 17.89
CA TRP A 83 -0.67 10.41 18.14
C TRP A 83 -0.14 9.43 19.18
N LYS A 84 -0.85 9.29 20.29
CA LYS A 84 -0.47 8.35 21.35
C LYS A 84 -0.48 6.90 20.86
N ALA A 85 -1.50 6.52 20.08
CA ALA A 85 -1.68 5.15 19.62
C ALA A 85 -0.61 4.73 18.61
N VAL A 86 -0.17 5.63 17.72
CA VAL A 86 0.76 5.29 16.63
C VAL A 86 2.22 5.18 17.06
N GLN A 87 2.59 5.70 18.22
CA GLN A 87 4.02 5.84 18.65
C GLN A 87 4.78 4.51 18.68
N ALA A 88 4.17 3.44 19.17
CA ALA A 88 4.83 2.13 19.23
C ALA A 88 5.20 1.62 17.81
N HIS A 89 4.31 1.79 16.85
CA HIS A 89 4.54 1.42 15.47
C HIS A 89 5.61 2.30 14.81
N LEU A 90 5.57 3.61 15.03
CA LEU A 90 6.61 4.53 14.55
C LEU A 90 7.99 4.20 15.13
N THR A 91 8.05 3.85 16.42
CA THR A 91 9.31 3.44 17.07
C THR A 91 9.91 2.21 16.37
N LEU A 92 9.09 1.17 16.16
CA LEU A 92 9.53 -0.02 15.43
C LEU A 92 10.05 0.33 14.02
N LEU A 93 9.30 1.09 13.24
CA LEU A 93 9.68 1.46 11.89
C LEU A 93 10.99 2.27 11.86
N ARG A 94 11.11 3.28 12.72
CA ARG A 94 12.32 4.10 12.86
C ARG A 94 13.53 3.23 13.23
N ASP A 95 13.39 2.38 14.23
CA ASP A 95 14.48 1.53 14.71
C ASP A 95 14.90 0.50 13.66
N MET A 96 13.99 0.08 12.79
CA MET A 96 14.28 -0.78 11.63
C MET A 96 14.80 -0.02 10.40
N GLY A 97 14.83 1.32 10.44
CA GLY A 97 15.33 2.15 9.33
C GLY A 97 14.32 2.42 8.22
N SER A 98 13.04 2.14 8.45
CA SER A 98 11.97 2.51 7.52
C SER A 98 11.74 4.02 7.53
N THR A 99 11.58 4.62 6.36
CA THR A 99 11.43 6.09 6.23
C THR A 99 9.98 6.54 6.27
N TYR A 100 9.04 5.66 5.98
CA TYR A 100 7.61 5.96 5.92
C TYR A 100 6.78 4.89 6.62
N ILE A 101 5.67 5.33 7.24
CA ILE A 101 4.56 4.49 7.67
C ILE A 101 3.50 4.47 6.58
N VAL A 102 2.92 3.31 6.28
CA VAL A 102 1.72 3.20 5.45
C VAL A 102 0.51 3.45 6.34
N TYR A 103 -0.05 4.65 6.25
CA TYR A 103 -1.17 5.11 7.07
C TYR A 103 -2.45 5.16 6.26
N ALA A 104 -3.45 4.38 6.63
CA ALA A 104 -4.82 4.53 6.13
C ALA A 104 -5.76 4.90 7.27
N ASP A 105 -6.69 5.82 7.07
CA ASP A 105 -7.73 6.08 8.08
C ASP A 105 -8.84 5.04 7.92
N THR A 106 -8.86 4.08 8.82
CA THR A 106 -9.81 2.98 8.84
C THR A 106 -11.04 3.25 9.72
N SER A 107 -11.21 4.50 10.15
CA SER A 107 -12.45 4.94 10.77
C SER A 107 -13.65 4.61 9.89
N ARG A 108 -14.66 4.00 10.46
CA ARG A 108 -15.88 3.59 9.73
C ARG A 108 -15.61 2.58 8.58
N ARG A 109 -14.48 1.86 8.59
CA ARG A 109 -14.10 0.94 7.50
C ARG A 109 -15.14 -0.17 7.29
N SER A 110 -15.41 -0.47 6.01
CA SER A 110 -16.25 -1.60 5.58
C SER A 110 -15.50 -2.63 4.72
N GLY A 111 -14.27 -2.33 4.28
CA GLY A 111 -13.53 -3.13 3.30
C GLY A 111 -13.17 -4.55 3.72
N GLY A 112 -13.08 -4.86 5.03
CA GLY A 112 -12.83 -6.21 5.54
C GLY A 112 -14.06 -7.12 5.61
N ASP A 113 -15.25 -6.60 5.34
CA ASP A 113 -16.50 -7.38 5.36
C ASP A 113 -16.71 -8.10 4.03
N LEU A 114 -16.75 -9.45 4.06
CA LEU A 114 -16.97 -10.29 2.89
C LEU A 114 -18.31 -10.04 2.19
N PHE A 115 -19.29 -9.49 2.91
CA PHE A 115 -20.66 -9.29 2.41
C PHE A 115 -21.02 -7.82 2.18
N ALA A 116 -20.15 -6.87 2.58
CA ALA A 116 -20.43 -5.45 2.38
C ALA A 116 -20.30 -5.06 0.90
N PRO A 117 -21.40 -4.66 0.23
CA PRO A 117 -21.32 -4.21 -1.15
C PRO A 117 -20.39 -3.01 -1.31
N ILE A 118 -19.62 -2.96 -2.41
CA ILE A 118 -18.69 -1.84 -2.68
C ILE A 118 -19.39 -0.48 -2.72
N SER A 119 -20.69 -0.43 -3.05
CA SER A 119 -21.47 0.81 -2.99
C SER A 119 -21.78 1.31 -1.57
N GLN A 120 -21.63 0.48 -0.54
CA GLN A 120 -21.92 0.82 0.87
C GLN A 120 -20.65 1.21 1.65
N ARG A 121 -19.72 1.85 1.01
CA ARG A 121 -18.50 2.34 1.65
C ARG A 121 -18.76 3.56 2.55
N PRO A 122 -17.95 3.80 3.58
CA PRO A 122 -18.03 5.02 4.36
C PRO A 122 -17.63 6.24 3.54
N MET A 123 -18.20 7.39 3.88
CA MET A 123 -17.87 8.68 3.25
C MET A 123 -17.72 9.76 4.32
N MET A 124 -16.79 10.68 4.11
CA MET A 124 -16.68 11.89 4.91
C MET A 124 -17.71 12.93 4.46
N LYS A 125 -18.37 13.58 5.42
CA LYS A 125 -19.21 14.74 5.15
C LYS A 125 -18.34 15.95 4.77
N ASP A 126 -18.84 16.83 3.95
CA ASP A 126 -18.10 18.04 3.56
C ASP A 126 -17.68 18.91 4.75
N SER A 127 -18.47 18.94 5.81
CA SER A 127 -18.16 19.67 7.05
C SER A 127 -17.01 19.07 7.86
N GLU A 128 -16.62 17.80 7.65
CA GLU A 128 -15.54 17.13 8.38
C GLU A 128 -14.16 17.44 7.79
N TRP A 129 -14.09 17.71 6.49
CA TRP A 129 -12.82 17.89 5.78
C TRP A 129 -11.89 18.96 6.34
N PRO A 130 -12.37 20.18 6.73
CA PRO A 130 -11.45 21.21 7.24
C PRO A 130 -10.76 20.83 8.56
N ALA A 131 -11.49 20.16 9.47
CA ALA A 131 -10.92 19.70 10.72
C ALA A 131 -9.97 18.51 10.47
N TYR A 132 -10.42 17.53 9.72
CA TYR A 132 -9.64 16.35 9.36
C TYR A 132 -8.31 16.72 8.67
N GLY A 133 -8.35 17.63 7.69
CA GLY A 133 -7.14 18.06 6.96
C GLY A 133 -6.12 18.76 7.86
N ARG A 134 -6.57 19.59 8.81
CA ARG A 134 -5.69 20.21 9.81
C ARG A 134 -5.05 19.17 10.73
N ASP A 135 -5.87 18.28 11.28
CA ASP A 135 -5.42 17.29 12.26
C ASP A 135 -4.50 16.24 11.62
N LEU A 136 -4.79 15.81 10.38
CA LEU A 136 -3.93 14.92 9.62
C LEU A 136 -2.59 15.58 9.25
N THR A 137 -2.60 16.86 8.92
CA THR A 137 -1.37 17.63 8.68
C THR A 137 -0.51 17.67 9.94
N ALA A 138 -1.12 18.03 11.08
CA ALA A 138 -0.42 18.08 12.36
C ALA A 138 0.13 16.71 12.79
N LEU A 139 -0.64 15.63 12.56
CA LEU A 139 -0.19 14.27 12.82
C LEU A 139 1.03 13.91 11.95
N ALA A 140 0.97 14.19 10.65
CA ALA A 140 2.06 13.91 9.72
C ALA A 140 3.32 14.72 10.03
N GLU A 141 3.19 15.96 10.49
CA GLU A 141 4.30 16.79 10.96
C GLU A 141 4.96 16.18 12.21
N ARG A 142 4.17 15.74 13.19
CA ARG A 142 4.70 15.04 14.38
C ARG A 142 5.41 13.73 14.00
N MET A 143 4.88 12.94 13.07
CA MET A 143 5.51 11.71 12.58
C MET A 143 6.85 12.01 11.91
N ARG A 144 6.90 13.02 11.03
CA ARG A 144 8.14 13.46 10.37
C ARG A 144 9.19 13.89 11.40
N ASP A 145 8.80 14.69 12.39
CA ASP A 145 9.70 15.19 13.44
C ASP A 145 10.17 14.05 14.37
N PHE A 146 9.38 12.97 14.48
CA PHE A 146 9.77 11.74 15.16
C PHE A 146 10.78 10.90 14.35
N GLY A 147 10.88 11.13 13.04
CA GLY A 147 11.82 10.47 12.14
C GLY A 147 11.20 9.49 11.15
N VAL A 148 9.87 9.37 11.08
CA VAL A 148 9.14 8.52 10.11
C VAL A 148 8.06 9.35 9.45
N GLY A 149 8.12 9.53 8.12
CA GLY A 149 7.13 10.28 7.36
C GLY A 149 5.82 9.51 7.17
N MET A 150 4.74 10.23 6.92
CA MET A 150 3.46 9.63 6.56
C MET A 150 3.38 9.37 5.05
N ALA A 151 3.07 8.14 4.65
CA ALA A 151 2.59 7.77 3.33
C ALA A 151 1.10 7.41 3.46
N PHE A 152 0.23 8.39 3.16
CA PHE A 152 -1.22 8.18 3.28
C PHE A 152 -1.71 7.27 2.17
N HIS A 153 -2.32 6.16 2.56
CA HIS A 153 -2.84 5.14 1.65
C HIS A 153 -4.36 5.31 1.47
N HIS A 154 -4.78 5.65 0.25
CA HIS A 154 -6.18 5.56 -0.14
C HIS A 154 -6.53 4.09 -0.37
N HIS A 155 -7.61 3.61 0.24
CA HIS A 155 -7.91 2.18 0.25
C HIS A 155 -9.41 1.90 0.11
N MET A 156 -9.75 0.81 -0.56
CA MET A 156 -11.13 0.35 -0.69
C MET A 156 -11.82 0.17 0.66
N GLY A 157 -13.08 0.61 0.74
CA GLY A 157 -13.89 0.50 1.95
C GLY A 157 -13.47 1.45 3.08
N THR A 158 -12.62 2.45 2.82
CA THR A 158 -12.26 3.53 3.76
C THR A 158 -12.91 4.85 3.36
N VAL A 159 -12.75 5.88 4.19
CA VAL A 159 -13.28 7.24 3.92
C VAL A 159 -12.52 7.97 2.82
N ILE A 160 -11.34 7.50 2.42
CA ILE A 160 -10.55 8.02 1.30
C ILE A 160 -10.30 6.85 0.35
N GLU A 161 -11.14 6.71 -0.66
CA GLU A 161 -11.12 5.60 -1.60
C GLU A 161 -10.92 6.04 -3.05
N THR A 162 -11.70 7.02 -3.50
CA THR A 162 -11.74 7.44 -4.89
C THR A 162 -10.67 8.47 -5.23
N ASP A 163 -10.30 8.57 -6.51
CA ASP A 163 -9.39 9.62 -7.00
C ASP A 163 -9.86 11.03 -6.60
N ALA A 164 -11.16 11.29 -6.63
CA ALA A 164 -11.72 12.57 -6.22
C ALA A 164 -11.52 12.87 -4.72
N GLU A 165 -11.58 11.83 -3.88
CA GLU A 165 -11.29 11.97 -2.45
C GLU A 165 -9.80 12.15 -2.20
N VAL A 166 -8.94 11.49 -2.99
CA VAL A 166 -7.48 11.76 -2.98
C VAL A 166 -7.20 13.20 -3.40
N ASP A 167 -7.83 13.70 -4.46
CA ASP A 167 -7.70 15.10 -4.89
C ASP A 167 -8.08 16.07 -3.75
N LYS A 168 -9.19 15.78 -3.07
CA LYS A 168 -9.67 16.59 -1.93
C LYS A 168 -8.74 16.48 -0.71
N LEU A 169 -8.23 15.29 -0.41
CA LEU A 169 -7.26 15.07 0.65
C LEU A 169 -5.99 15.90 0.42
N MET A 170 -5.42 15.79 -0.77
CA MET A 170 -4.19 16.52 -1.13
C MET A 170 -4.38 18.05 -1.11
N ALA A 171 -5.59 18.54 -1.46
CA ALA A 171 -5.93 19.94 -1.38
C ALA A 171 -6.19 20.44 0.06
N SER A 172 -6.64 19.55 0.95
CA SER A 172 -6.98 19.88 2.34
C SER A 172 -5.83 19.73 3.32
N THR A 173 -4.68 19.19 2.89
CA THR A 173 -3.55 18.84 3.75
C THR A 173 -2.25 19.50 3.34
N GLY A 174 -1.40 19.77 4.34
CA GLY A 174 -0.05 20.29 4.14
C GLY A 174 0.92 19.26 3.55
N PRO A 175 2.14 19.70 3.18
CA PRO A 175 3.12 18.88 2.46
C PRO A 175 3.71 17.71 3.28
N ALA A 176 3.53 17.69 4.59
CA ALA A 176 3.97 16.59 5.45
C ALA A 176 3.14 15.31 5.24
N VAL A 177 1.88 15.46 4.76
CA VAL A 177 1.06 14.31 4.36
C VAL A 177 1.51 13.85 2.96
N GLY A 178 2.39 12.86 2.91
CA GLY A 178 2.78 12.21 1.67
C GLY A 178 1.67 11.29 1.13
N LEU A 179 1.64 11.09 -0.17
CA LEU A 179 0.72 10.14 -0.80
C LEU A 179 1.45 8.80 -1.01
N LEU A 180 0.89 7.73 -0.48
CA LEU A 180 1.11 6.42 -1.03
C LEU A 180 0.21 6.30 -2.26
N PHE A 181 0.82 6.21 -3.43
CA PHE A 181 0.10 5.97 -4.66
C PHE A 181 -0.08 4.48 -4.88
N ASP A 182 -1.32 4.00 -4.89
CA ASP A 182 -1.67 2.63 -5.22
C ASP A 182 -2.44 2.57 -6.54
N SER A 183 -1.85 1.90 -7.54
CA SER A 183 -2.43 1.80 -8.87
C SER A 183 -3.66 0.90 -8.93
N GLY A 184 -3.70 -0.15 -8.12
CA GLY A 184 -4.81 -1.11 -8.09
C GLY A 184 -6.05 -0.56 -7.39
N HIS A 185 -5.87 0.10 -6.25
CA HIS A 185 -6.98 0.74 -5.55
C HIS A 185 -7.59 1.89 -6.35
N SER A 186 -6.78 2.72 -7.02
CA SER A 186 -7.29 3.74 -7.96
C SER A 186 -8.10 3.09 -9.08
N ALA A 187 -7.57 2.04 -9.73
CA ALA A 187 -8.30 1.34 -10.78
C ALA A 187 -9.59 0.69 -10.26
N PHE A 188 -9.56 0.07 -9.07
CA PHE A 188 -10.73 -0.59 -8.47
C PHE A 188 -11.84 0.42 -8.14
N SER A 189 -11.49 1.58 -7.58
CA SER A 189 -12.47 2.64 -7.24
C SER A 189 -13.09 3.33 -8.46
N GLY A 190 -12.64 3.03 -9.67
CA GLY A 190 -13.14 3.65 -10.91
C GLY A 190 -12.30 4.81 -11.41
N GLY A 191 -11.17 5.05 -10.79
CA GLY A 191 -10.24 6.10 -11.17
C GLY A 191 -9.36 5.73 -12.39
N ASP A 192 -8.50 6.66 -12.72
CA ASP A 192 -7.43 6.51 -13.71
C ASP A 192 -6.07 6.64 -13.00
N PRO A 193 -5.36 5.53 -12.74
CA PRO A 193 -4.09 5.56 -12.04
C PRO A 193 -3.04 6.46 -12.69
N VAL A 194 -3.03 6.55 -14.03
CA VAL A 194 -2.10 7.42 -14.76
C VAL A 194 -2.43 8.90 -14.54
N ALA A 195 -3.71 9.24 -14.59
CA ALA A 195 -4.14 10.60 -14.31
C ALA A 195 -3.90 10.98 -12.85
N LEU A 196 -4.19 10.08 -11.90
CA LEU A 196 -3.98 10.30 -10.47
C LEU A 196 -2.50 10.58 -10.16
N VAL A 197 -1.60 9.71 -10.61
CA VAL A 197 -0.17 9.90 -10.36
C VAL A 197 0.36 11.20 -10.99
N LYS A 198 -0.10 11.57 -12.18
CA LYS A 198 0.28 12.83 -12.82
C LYS A 198 -0.13 14.06 -12.01
N ARG A 199 -1.34 14.05 -11.43
CA ARG A 199 -1.84 15.17 -10.61
C ARG A 199 -1.04 15.33 -9.31
N HIS A 200 -0.67 14.23 -8.67
CA HIS A 200 -0.11 14.25 -7.31
C HIS A 200 1.34 13.79 -7.19
N VAL A 201 2.07 13.65 -8.30
CA VAL A 201 3.42 13.08 -8.32
C VAL A 201 4.40 13.75 -7.36
N LYS A 202 4.24 15.05 -7.07
CA LYS A 202 5.07 15.80 -6.11
C LYS A 202 4.79 15.44 -4.65
N ARG A 203 3.67 14.81 -4.38
CA ARG A 203 3.26 14.34 -3.05
C ARG A 203 3.49 12.84 -2.88
N VAL A 204 3.79 12.10 -3.96
CA VAL A 204 4.06 10.67 -3.91
C VAL A 204 5.38 10.40 -3.20
N VAL A 205 5.31 9.70 -2.08
CA VAL A 205 6.46 9.30 -1.26
C VAL A 205 6.63 7.78 -1.19
N HIS A 206 5.60 7.02 -1.55
CA HIS A 206 5.60 5.56 -1.57
C HIS A 206 4.70 5.05 -2.71
N VAL A 207 4.99 3.88 -3.27
CA VAL A 207 4.27 3.37 -4.43
C VAL A 207 3.94 1.90 -4.26
N HIS A 208 2.67 1.56 -4.28
CA HIS A 208 2.17 0.20 -4.46
C HIS A 208 1.88 -0.04 -5.95
N CYS A 209 2.64 -0.97 -6.50
CA CYS A 209 2.48 -1.45 -7.87
C CYS A 209 1.53 -2.65 -7.85
N LYS A 210 0.24 -2.37 -7.77
CA LYS A 210 -0.86 -3.35 -7.74
C LYS A 210 -1.54 -3.33 -9.10
N ASP A 211 -1.57 -4.46 -9.80
CA ASP A 211 -2.26 -4.58 -11.09
C ASP A 211 -3.67 -5.16 -10.91
N THR A 212 -4.54 -4.95 -11.90
CA THR A 212 -5.93 -5.39 -11.84
C THR A 212 -6.33 -6.17 -13.09
N ARG A 213 -7.10 -7.24 -12.91
CA ARG A 213 -7.69 -7.98 -14.02
C ARG A 213 -9.02 -7.36 -14.41
N ARG A 214 -9.07 -6.71 -15.56
CA ARG A 214 -10.22 -5.94 -16.05
C ARG A 214 -11.53 -6.74 -16.06
N PRO A 215 -11.58 -7.99 -16.53
CA PRO A 215 -12.83 -8.75 -16.54
C PRO A 215 -13.39 -8.99 -15.12
N VAL A 216 -12.52 -9.25 -14.13
CA VAL A 216 -12.93 -9.47 -12.74
C VAL A 216 -13.42 -8.15 -12.12
N LEU A 217 -12.76 -7.04 -12.44
CA LEU A 217 -13.16 -5.71 -12.01
C LEU A 217 -14.56 -5.34 -12.53
N ASP A 218 -14.80 -5.57 -13.83
CA ASP A 218 -16.07 -5.26 -14.46
C ASP A 218 -17.21 -6.13 -13.89
N ASP A 219 -16.95 -7.41 -13.62
CA ASP A 219 -17.91 -8.32 -12.98
C ASP A 219 -18.23 -7.91 -11.54
N ALA A 220 -17.22 -7.62 -10.73
CA ALA A 220 -17.38 -7.17 -9.33
C ALA A 220 -18.25 -5.91 -9.24
N ARG A 221 -18.04 -4.96 -10.15
CA ARG A 221 -18.83 -3.72 -10.23
C ARG A 221 -20.27 -3.99 -10.70
N ALA A 222 -20.44 -4.78 -11.75
CA ALA A 222 -21.75 -5.11 -12.28
C ALA A 222 -22.65 -5.81 -11.25
N LYS A 223 -22.05 -6.64 -10.40
CA LYS A 223 -22.74 -7.35 -9.31
C LYS A 223 -22.87 -6.52 -8.04
N ASN A 224 -22.22 -5.38 -7.95
CA ASN A 224 -22.08 -4.64 -6.69
C ASN A 224 -21.62 -5.57 -5.55
N GLY A 225 -20.64 -6.42 -5.84
CA GLY A 225 -20.09 -7.40 -4.92
C GLY A 225 -19.30 -6.73 -3.78
N SER A 226 -18.75 -7.54 -2.87
CA SER A 226 -17.85 -7.01 -1.85
C SER A 226 -16.40 -6.91 -2.38
N PHE A 227 -15.60 -6.06 -1.73
CA PHE A 227 -14.18 -5.96 -2.00
C PHE A 227 -13.46 -7.30 -1.79
N MET A 228 -13.71 -7.96 -0.65
CA MET A 228 -13.07 -9.24 -0.33
C MET A 228 -13.48 -10.36 -1.29
N GLN A 229 -14.73 -10.39 -1.76
CA GLN A 229 -15.13 -11.35 -2.79
C GLN A 229 -14.37 -11.12 -4.10
N ALA A 230 -14.18 -9.86 -4.51
CA ALA A 230 -13.38 -9.54 -5.69
C ALA A 230 -11.92 -10.00 -5.54
N VAL A 231 -11.33 -9.89 -4.33
CA VAL A 231 -10.00 -10.44 -4.01
C VAL A 231 -9.99 -11.96 -4.21
N LEU A 232 -10.96 -12.68 -3.68
CA LEU A 232 -11.09 -14.13 -3.83
C LEU A 232 -11.30 -14.56 -5.30
N ASP A 233 -11.94 -13.72 -6.10
CA ASP A 233 -12.15 -13.91 -7.52
C ASP A 233 -10.91 -13.55 -8.36
N GLY A 234 -9.85 -13.03 -7.70
CA GLY A 234 -8.55 -12.75 -8.31
C GLY A 234 -8.48 -11.40 -9.04
N ILE A 235 -9.14 -10.37 -8.51
CA ILE A 235 -9.11 -9.01 -9.09
C ILE A 235 -7.70 -8.43 -9.15
N PHE A 236 -6.91 -8.61 -8.09
CA PHE A 236 -5.54 -8.10 -8.04
C PHE A 236 -4.52 -9.10 -8.53
N THR A 237 -3.46 -8.58 -9.11
CA THR A 237 -2.33 -9.36 -9.58
C THR A 237 -1.04 -8.52 -9.56
N VAL A 238 0.07 -9.12 -9.96
CA VAL A 238 1.39 -8.47 -10.03
C VAL A 238 1.51 -7.58 -11.28
N PRO A 239 2.38 -6.55 -11.27
CA PRO A 239 2.57 -5.67 -12.41
C PRO A 239 2.81 -6.42 -13.72
N GLY A 240 2.06 -6.03 -14.76
CA GLY A 240 2.17 -6.58 -16.11
C GLY A 240 1.42 -7.89 -16.36
N ASP A 241 0.66 -8.37 -15.38
CA ASP A 241 -0.28 -9.51 -15.51
C ASP A 241 -1.75 -9.05 -15.52
N GLY A 242 -1.98 -7.75 -15.57
CA GLY A 242 -3.30 -7.13 -15.58
C GLY A 242 -3.44 -6.05 -16.65
N SER A 243 -4.16 -5.00 -16.33
CA SER A 243 -4.57 -3.96 -17.28
C SER A 243 -4.06 -2.55 -16.93
N VAL A 244 -3.30 -2.38 -15.86
CA VAL A 244 -2.77 -1.07 -15.44
C VAL A 244 -1.62 -0.64 -16.36
N ASP A 245 -1.63 0.61 -16.82
CA ASP A 245 -0.56 1.17 -17.66
C ASP A 245 0.68 1.58 -16.82
N PHE A 246 1.43 0.58 -16.36
CA PHE A 246 2.68 0.80 -15.62
C PHE A 246 3.75 1.58 -16.41
N PRO A 247 3.93 1.40 -17.74
CA PRO A 247 4.85 2.24 -18.51
C PRO A 247 4.60 3.74 -18.31
N SER A 248 3.37 4.21 -18.40
CA SER A 248 3.01 5.62 -18.20
C SER A 248 3.20 6.09 -16.75
N ILE A 249 2.85 5.23 -15.77
CA ILE A 249 3.03 5.51 -14.34
C ILE A 249 4.53 5.68 -14.03
N LEU A 250 5.35 4.70 -14.39
CA LEU A 250 6.79 4.69 -14.09
C LEU A 250 7.52 5.84 -14.81
N LYS A 251 7.14 6.17 -16.05
CA LYS A 251 7.66 7.33 -16.76
C LYS A 251 7.32 8.64 -16.06
N THR A 252 6.11 8.76 -15.51
CA THR A 252 5.67 9.93 -14.73
C THR A 252 6.48 10.08 -13.46
N LEU A 253 6.64 9.00 -12.68
CA LEU A 253 7.47 8.96 -11.47
C LEU A 253 8.93 9.33 -11.78
N LYS A 254 9.50 8.77 -12.85
CA LYS A 254 10.85 9.10 -13.30
C LYS A 254 11.01 10.57 -13.66
N GLY A 255 10.06 11.12 -14.43
CA GLY A 255 10.07 12.52 -14.86
C GLY A 255 9.99 13.50 -13.68
N ALA A 256 9.30 13.12 -12.61
CA ALA A 256 9.17 13.92 -11.40
C ALA A 256 10.35 13.77 -10.41
N GLY A 257 11.28 12.88 -10.69
CA GLY A 257 12.42 12.67 -9.82
C GLY A 257 12.19 11.69 -8.67
N TYR A 258 11.12 10.87 -8.72
CA TYR A 258 10.85 9.89 -7.68
C TYR A 258 12.04 8.96 -7.45
N SER A 259 12.41 8.83 -6.19
CA SER A 259 13.44 7.93 -5.69
C SER A 259 12.92 7.29 -4.41
N GLY A 260 12.90 5.98 -4.34
CA GLY A 260 12.33 5.26 -3.19
C GLY A 260 11.94 3.83 -3.56
N TRP A 261 10.93 3.32 -2.90
CA TRP A 261 10.46 1.96 -3.09
C TRP A 261 9.35 1.87 -4.13
N LEU A 262 9.42 0.85 -4.98
CA LEU A 262 8.32 0.35 -5.79
C LEU A 262 7.93 -1.01 -5.22
N ILE A 263 6.77 -1.10 -4.61
CA ILE A 263 6.31 -2.29 -3.90
C ILE A 263 5.34 -3.06 -4.78
N VAL A 264 5.66 -4.30 -5.07
CA VAL A 264 4.69 -5.23 -5.64
C VAL A 264 3.69 -5.59 -4.54
N GLU A 265 2.43 -5.31 -4.79
CA GLU A 265 1.35 -5.69 -3.89
C GLU A 265 0.27 -6.42 -4.69
N ALA A 266 0.18 -7.73 -4.49
CA ALA A 266 -0.81 -8.55 -5.14
C ALA A 266 -1.58 -9.32 -4.06
N GLU A 267 -2.74 -8.78 -3.71
CA GLU A 267 -3.66 -9.39 -2.77
C GLU A 267 -4.41 -10.52 -3.46
N GLN A 268 -3.99 -11.76 -3.20
CA GLN A 268 -4.45 -12.95 -3.92
C GLN A 268 -4.68 -14.13 -2.96
N ASP A 269 -5.52 -15.09 -3.38
CA ASP A 269 -5.60 -16.39 -2.71
C ASP A 269 -4.34 -17.21 -3.04
N PRO A 270 -3.44 -17.50 -2.08
CA PRO A 270 -2.19 -18.21 -2.33
C PRO A 270 -2.38 -19.65 -2.82
N ARG A 271 -3.58 -20.23 -2.67
CA ARG A 271 -3.92 -21.54 -3.20
C ARG A 271 -4.21 -21.51 -4.70
N LYS A 272 -4.61 -20.35 -5.23
CA LYS A 272 -4.88 -20.12 -6.66
C LYS A 272 -3.69 -19.46 -7.36
N ALA A 273 -3.07 -18.50 -6.70
CA ALA A 273 -1.92 -17.75 -7.17
C ALA A 273 -0.69 -18.12 -6.33
N HIS A 274 0.08 -19.13 -6.75
CA HIS A 274 1.23 -19.62 -6.01
C HIS A 274 2.23 -18.50 -5.70
N PRO A 275 2.48 -18.16 -4.41
CA PRO A 275 3.18 -16.95 -4.00
C PRO A 275 4.54 -16.73 -4.67
N LEU A 276 5.45 -17.70 -4.60
CA LEU A 276 6.78 -17.59 -5.21
C LEU A 276 6.72 -17.36 -6.73
N THR A 277 5.77 -17.98 -7.40
CA THR A 277 5.60 -17.83 -8.85
C THR A 277 5.19 -16.41 -9.18
N TYR A 278 4.20 -15.87 -8.48
CA TYR A 278 3.74 -14.49 -8.69
C TYR A 278 4.76 -13.47 -8.20
N ALA A 279 5.46 -13.72 -7.08
CA ALA A 279 6.54 -12.85 -6.61
C ALA A 279 7.66 -12.72 -7.66
N LYS A 280 8.11 -13.82 -8.25
CA LYS A 280 9.13 -13.80 -9.33
C LYS A 280 8.63 -13.10 -10.60
N MET A 281 7.38 -13.34 -10.99
CA MET A 281 6.77 -12.68 -12.15
C MET A 281 6.66 -11.16 -11.90
N GLY A 282 6.17 -10.76 -10.74
CA GLY A 282 6.05 -9.35 -10.35
C GLY A 282 7.40 -8.64 -10.32
N PHE A 283 8.42 -9.26 -9.73
CA PHE A 283 9.78 -8.73 -9.75
C PHE A 283 10.29 -8.55 -11.18
N GLY A 284 10.25 -9.59 -11.99
CA GLY A 284 10.77 -9.58 -13.36
C GLY A 284 10.09 -8.54 -14.25
N ASN A 285 8.75 -8.46 -14.16
CA ASN A 285 7.97 -7.48 -14.91
C ASN A 285 8.26 -6.06 -14.44
N LEU A 286 8.19 -5.79 -13.13
CA LEU A 286 8.42 -4.45 -12.59
C LEU A 286 9.83 -3.96 -12.84
N ALA A 287 10.85 -4.82 -12.67
CA ALA A 287 12.23 -4.49 -12.96
C ALA A 287 12.42 -4.09 -14.43
N ARG A 288 11.92 -4.89 -15.36
CA ARG A 288 11.98 -4.60 -16.80
C ARG A 288 11.28 -3.28 -17.13
N LEU A 289 10.08 -3.05 -16.60
CA LEU A 289 9.30 -1.83 -16.87
C LEU A 289 9.97 -0.59 -16.27
N ALA A 290 10.54 -0.68 -15.06
CA ALA A 290 11.27 0.41 -14.42
C ALA A 290 12.53 0.80 -15.20
N LEU A 291 13.31 -0.20 -15.66
CA LEU A 291 14.48 0.04 -16.50
C LEU A 291 14.09 0.69 -17.85
N GLN A 292 13.01 0.22 -18.49
CA GLN A 292 12.48 0.83 -19.72
C GLN A 292 12.02 2.28 -19.52
N ALA A 293 11.49 2.61 -18.34
CA ALA A 293 11.15 3.99 -17.97
C ALA A 293 12.38 4.84 -17.62
N GLY A 294 13.59 4.27 -17.58
CA GLY A 294 14.85 4.93 -17.30
C GLY A 294 15.21 5.05 -15.82
N HIS A 295 14.55 4.29 -14.94
CA HIS A 295 14.98 4.17 -13.53
C HIS A 295 16.26 3.32 -13.43
N THR A 296 17.04 3.59 -12.39
CA THR A 296 18.13 2.71 -11.95
C THR A 296 17.63 1.91 -10.76
N ILE A 297 17.78 0.59 -10.79
CA ILE A 297 17.37 -0.28 -9.67
C ILE A 297 18.62 -0.57 -8.84
N THR A 298 18.50 -0.40 -7.52
CA THR A 298 19.54 -0.78 -6.55
C THR A 298 19.04 -1.90 -5.64
N PRO A 299 19.99 -2.71 -5.15
CA PRO A 299 19.70 -3.76 -4.16
C PRO A 299 19.03 -3.23 -2.89
#